data_3c00c2306a94db374f8c2a6d12ef98a0
#
_entry.id   3c00c2306a94db374f8c2a6d12ef98a0
#
_cell.length_a   1.000
_cell.length_b   1.000
_cell.length_c   1.000
_cell.angle_alpha   90.00
_cell.angle_beta   90.00
_cell.angle_gamma   90.00
#
_symmetry.space_group_name_H-M   'P 1'
#
loop_
_entity.id
_entity.type
_entity.pdbx_description
1 polymer ?
#
loop_
_entity_poly.entity_id
_entity_poly.type
_entity_poly.pdbx_seq_one_letter_code
_entity_poly.pdbx_strand_id
1 'polypeptide(L)'
;DAMARFKRYEGYDVFFMTGTDEHGQKIEGKAKDAGKTPKEFVDEVVGEIQSIFDLMNTSYDKFMRTTEPYHEKQVQKMFRKMYEKGDIYKGKYEGWYCTPCESFWTDSQLVDGKCPDCGRPVEKASEDAYFFKMSKYANRLMEHIESHPEFIQPVSRKNEMVNNFLKPGLQDLCVSRSSFTWGIPVDFDEKNVVYVWLDALTNYITGIGYDTEGAHGENYKKYWPADLHLIGKDIVRFHTIYWPIFLMSLDVPLPKQVFGHPWLLTAAGKAEEGTKMSKSRGNVIYADDLVRLFGVDAVRFFVLHEMPFENDGVISWELMVERYNSQLANILGNLVKRTIAMSNKYFEGVV
;
A
#
# COMPACT_ATOMS: atom_id res chain seq x y z
N ASP A 1 8.37 2.87 8.99
CA ASP A 1 9.01 2.64 10.29
C ASP A 1 9.88 3.82 10.73
N ALA A 2 10.83 4.31 9.91
CA ALA A 2 11.73 5.41 10.31
C ALA A 2 10.97 6.67 10.75
N MET A 3 9.93 7.07 10.02
CA MET A 3 9.06 8.19 10.39
C MET A 3 8.36 7.96 11.74
N ALA A 4 7.83 6.76 11.96
CA ALA A 4 7.17 6.41 13.22
C ALA A 4 8.14 6.49 14.41
N ARG A 5 9.37 5.96 14.25
CA ARG A 5 10.43 6.06 15.27
C ARG A 5 10.83 7.51 15.53
N PHE A 6 10.99 8.30 14.47
CA PHE A 6 11.34 9.71 14.60
C PHE A 6 10.25 10.49 15.35
N LYS A 7 8.98 10.27 15.02
CA LYS A 7 7.88 10.93 15.72
C LYS A 7 7.76 10.50 17.19
N ARG A 8 7.99 9.22 17.49
CA ARG A 8 8.07 8.77 18.90
C ARG A 8 9.24 9.43 19.64
N TYR A 9 10.38 9.59 18.98
CA TYR A 9 11.53 10.32 19.56
C TYR A 9 11.20 11.78 19.84
N GLU A 10 10.39 12.44 19.02
CA GLU A 10 9.87 13.79 19.23
C GLU A 10 8.78 13.86 20.34
N GLY A 11 8.39 12.75 20.93
CA GLY A 11 7.39 12.69 22.00
C GLY A 11 5.94 12.53 21.54
N TYR A 12 5.72 12.27 20.24
CA TYR A 12 4.36 11.96 19.75
C TYR A 12 3.94 10.56 20.16
N ASP A 13 2.66 10.42 20.43
CA ASP A 13 2.00 9.12 20.58
C ASP A 13 1.64 8.59 19.18
N VAL A 14 2.36 7.57 18.73
CA VAL A 14 2.29 7.08 17.34
C VAL A 14 1.74 5.67 17.30
N PHE A 15 0.70 5.46 16.50
CA PHE A 15 0.20 4.14 16.11
C PHE A 15 0.62 3.85 14.67
N PHE A 16 1.53 2.91 14.47
CA PHE A 16 2.02 2.47 13.18
C PHE A 16 1.43 1.11 12.81
N MET A 17 0.59 1.08 11.79
CA MET A 17 -0.03 -0.13 11.29
C MET A 17 0.53 -0.50 9.91
N THR A 18 0.77 -1.78 9.72
CA THR A 18 1.03 -2.43 8.44
C THR A 18 0.22 -3.72 8.36
N GLY A 19 0.30 -4.45 7.24
CA GLY A 19 -0.43 -5.70 7.12
C GLY A 19 -0.41 -6.30 5.74
N THR A 20 -1.29 -7.28 5.53
CA THR A 20 -1.44 -8.03 4.28
C THR A 20 -2.85 -7.95 3.75
N ASP A 21 -2.94 -7.76 2.43
CA ASP A 21 -4.15 -7.99 1.63
C ASP A 21 -4.13 -9.44 1.15
N GLU A 22 -5.13 -10.23 1.60
CA GLU A 22 -5.10 -11.69 1.54
C GLU A 22 -6.18 -12.30 0.65
N HIS A 23 -7.11 -11.51 0.12
CA HIS A 23 -8.20 -11.98 -0.74
C HIS A 23 -7.90 -11.79 -2.23
N GLY A 24 -8.81 -12.29 -3.08
CA GLY A 24 -8.77 -12.06 -4.52
C GLY A 24 -8.40 -13.28 -5.36
N GLN A 25 -8.73 -13.19 -6.64
CA GLN A 25 -8.55 -14.25 -7.64
C GLN A 25 -7.08 -14.70 -7.77
N LYS A 26 -6.15 -13.76 -7.64
CA LYS A 26 -4.72 -14.04 -7.74
C LYS A 26 -4.21 -14.95 -6.61
N ILE A 27 -4.70 -14.74 -5.39
CA ILE A 27 -4.36 -15.55 -4.22
C ILE A 27 -5.00 -16.95 -4.36
N GLU A 28 -6.29 -17.00 -4.73
CA GLU A 28 -6.99 -18.26 -4.98
C GLU A 28 -6.25 -19.13 -6.02
N GLY A 29 -5.82 -18.51 -7.14
CA GLY A 29 -5.04 -19.19 -8.17
C GLY A 29 -3.70 -19.74 -7.65
N LYS A 30 -2.94 -18.93 -6.92
CA LYS A 30 -1.66 -19.34 -6.35
C LYS A 30 -1.79 -20.44 -5.30
N ALA A 31 -2.82 -20.39 -4.47
CA ALA A 31 -3.11 -21.43 -3.50
C ALA A 31 -3.40 -22.76 -4.18
N LYS A 32 -4.23 -22.72 -5.24
CA LYS A 32 -4.53 -23.88 -6.07
C LYS A 32 -3.28 -24.49 -6.72
N ASP A 33 -2.42 -23.64 -7.29
CA ASP A 33 -1.14 -24.08 -7.88
C ASP A 33 -0.22 -24.72 -6.85
N ALA A 34 -0.27 -24.26 -5.58
CA ALA A 34 0.47 -24.83 -4.46
C ALA A 34 -0.21 -26.09 -3.84
N GLY A 35 -1.39 -26.49 -4.31
CA GLY A 35 -2.16 -27.61 -3.74
C GLY A 35 -2.69 -27.35 -2.32
N LYS A 36 -2.96 -26.09 -1.97
CA LYS A 36 -3.40 -25.62 -0.65
C LYS A 36 -4.74 -24.94 -0.73
N THR A 37 -5.43 -24.85 0.41
CA THR A 37 -6.53 -23.90 0.54
C THR A 37 -5.98 -22.46 0.54
N PRO A 38 -6.77 -21.48 0.09
CA PRO A 38 -6.32 -20.08 0.14
C PRO A 38 -5.91 -19.64 1.54
N LYS A 39 -6.64 -20.06 2.57
CA LYS A 39 -6.31 -19.71 3.97
C LYS A 39 -4.96 -20.27 4.43
N GLU A 40 -4.70 -21.56 4.18
CA GLU A 40 -3.39 -22.16 4.47
C GLU A 40 -2.26 -21.47 3.74
N PHE A 41 -2.47 -21.13 2.47
CA PHE A 41 -1.48 -20.44 1.65
C PHE A 41 -1.14 -19.06 2.21
N VAL A 42 -2.16 -18.22 2.57
CA VAL A 42 -1.89 -16.89 3.12
C VAL A 42 -1.30 -16.93 4.52
N ASP A 43 -1.66 -17.93 5.35
CA ASP A 43 -1.08 -18.09 6.69
C ASP A 43 0.44 -18.34 6.64
N GLU A 44 0.90 -19.13 5.69
CA GLU A 44 2.33 -19.36 5.46
C GLU A 44 3.03 -18.09 4.96
N VAL A 45 2.46 -17.46 3.92
CA VAL A 45 3.03 -16.23 3.33
C VAL A 45 3.10 -15.10 4.36
N VAL A 46 2.09 -14.96 5.21
CA VAL A 46 2.10 -13.97 6.30
C VAL A 46 3.22 -14.24 7.29
N GLY A 47 3.44 -15.51 7.67
CA GLY A 47 4.57 -15.87 8.54
C GLY A 47 5.94 -15.47 7.95
N GLU A 48 6.12 -15.68 6.65
CA GLU A 48 7.34 -15.24 5.94
C GLU A 48 7.46 -13.70 5.93
N ILE A 49 6.38 -12.98 5.64
CA ILE A 49 6.37 -11.51 5.63
C ILE A 49 6.70 -10.97 7.02
N GLN A 50 6.06 -11.48 8.07
CA GLN A 50 6.33 -11.05 9.44
C GLN A 50 7.79 -11.30 9.83
N SER A 51 8.36 -12.43 9.45
CA SER A 51 9.78 -12.70 9.71
C SER A 51 10.74 -11.69 9.04
N ILE A 52 10.39 -11.19 7.84
CA ILE A 52 11.15 -10.12 7.18
C ILE A 52 10.98 -8.78 7.91
N PHE A 53 9.78 -8.45 8.38
CA PHE A 53 9.56 -7.23 9.18
C PHE A 53 10.34 -7.28 10.50
N ASP A 54 10.39 -8.44 11.16
CA ASP A 54 11.18 -8.64 12.39
C ASP A 54 12.68 -8.54 12.11
N LEU A 55 13.16 -9.19 11.03
CA LEU A 55 14.54 -9.10 10.56
C LEU A 55 14.96 -7.65 10.29
N MET A 56 14.06 -6.86 9.72
CA MET A 56 14.27 -5.43 9.43
C MET A 56 14.05 -4.55 10.66
N ASN A 57 13.81 -5.12 11.83
CA ASN A 57 13.56 -4.41 13.09
C ASN A 57 12.45 -3.35 12.94
N THR A 58 11.33 -3.74 12.33
CA THR A 58 10.19 -2.84 12.07
C THR A 58 9.31 -2.73 13.31
N SER A 59 9.03 -1.50 13.77
CA SER A 59 8.32 -1.22 15.03
C SER A 59 6.83 -0.94 14.82
N TYR A 60 6.12 -1.77 14.07
CA TYR A 60 4.67 -1.65 13.92
C TYR A 60 3.94 -2.00 15.24
N ASP A 61 2.84 -1.29 15.50
CA ASP A 61 1.98 -1.54 16.65
C ASP A 61 0.92 -2.61 16.34
N LYS A 62 0.51 -2.70 15.08
CA LYS A 62 -0.38 -3.75 14.59
C LYS A 62 0.03 -4.23 13.21
N PHE A 63 0.05 -5.55 13.05
CA PHE A 63 0.08 -6.22 11.76
C PHE A 63 -1.34 -6.67 11.43
N MET A 64 -2.00 -5.96 10.49
CA MET A 64 -3.39 -6.21 10.12
C MET A 64 -3.47 -7.28 9.03
N ARG A 65 -4.45 -8.17 9.14
CA ARG A 65 -4.78 -9.15 8.12
C ARG A 65 -6.21 -8.96 7.64
N THR A 66 -6.44 -8.92 6.33
CA THR A 66 -7.80 -8.76 5.80
C THR A 66 -8.67 -10.02 6.00
N THR A 67 -8.08 -11.14 6.40
CA THR A 67 -8.78 -12.36 6.84
C THR A 67 -9.14 -12.37 8.33
N GLU A 68 -8.95 -11.25 9.07
CA GLU A 68 -9.45 -11.16 10.45
C GLU A 68 -10.98 -11.13 10.47
N PRO A 69 -11.67 -11.98 11.27
CA PRO A 69 -13.14 -12.04 11.26
C PRO A 69 -13.83 -10.72 11.58
N TYR A 70 -13.22 -9.88 12.42
CA TYR A 70 -13.74 -8.54 12.71
C TYR A 70 -13.75 -7.67 11.45
N HIS A 71 -12.66 -7.69 10.69
CA HIS A 71 -12.55 -6.93 9.44
C HIS A 71 -13.58 -7.39 8.41
N GLU A 72 -13.65 -8.68 8.14
CA GLU A 72 -14.63 -9.24 7.18
C GLU A 72 -16.06 -8.84 7.52
N LYS A 73 -16.43 -8.93 8.81
CA LYS A 73 -17.74 -8.53 9.27
C LYS A 73 -18.01 -7.03 9.09
N GLN A 74 -17.02 -6.19 9.36
CA GLN A 74 -17.17 -4.73 9.17
C GLN A 74 -17.26 -4.37 7.68
N VAL A 75 -16.50 -5.03 6.82
CA VAL A 75 -16.58 -4.83 5.36
C VAL A 75 -17.98 -5.18 4.85
N GLN A 76 -18.57 -6.30 5.28
CA GLN A 76 -19.95 -6.68 4.94
C GLN A 76 -20.95 -5.59 5.35
N LYS A 77 -20.84 -5.09 6.59
CA LYS A 77 -21.71 -4.00 7.09
C LYS A 77 -21.52 -2.70 6.29
N MET A 78 -20.27 -2.33 5.98
CA MET A 78 -19.98 -1.14 5.17
C MET A 78 -20.55 -1.27 3.76
N PHE A 79 -20.39 -2.41 3.12
CA PHE A 79 -20.95 -2.68 1.80
C PHE A 79 -22.49 -2.56 1.81
N ARG A 80 -23.15 -3.16 2.79
CA ARG A 80 -24.62 -3.06 2.98
C ARG A 80 -25.04 -1.61 3.20
N LYS A 81 -24.37 -0.86 4.06
CA LYS A 81 -24.65 0.56 4.32
C LYS A 81 -24.56 1.41 3.06
N MET A 82 -23.52 1.20 2.23
CA MET A 82 -23.37 1.88 0.95
C MET A 82 -24.48 1.48 -0.05
N TYR A 83 -24.90 0.22 -0.05
CA TYR A 83 -25.98 -0.28 -0.88
C TYR A 83 -27.33 0.33 -0.46
N GLU A 84 -27.65 0.34 0.81
CA GLU A 84 -28.89 0.93 1.36
C GLU A 84 -28.94 2.44 1.15
N LYS A 85 -27.78 3.13 1.19
CA LYS A 85 -27.65 4.57 0.86
C LYS A 85 -27.85 4.84 -0.64
N GLY A 86 -27.88 3.80 -1.48
CA GLY A 86 -28.00 3.90 -2.93
C GLY A 86 -26.71 4.33 -3.63
N ASP A 87 -25.56 4.26 -2.95
CA ASP A 87 -24.24 4.49 -3.53
C ASP A 87 -23.73 3.25 -4.27
N ILE A 88 -24.19 2.06 -3.88
CA ILE A 88 -23.96 0.81 -4.59
C ILE A 88 -25.27 0.35 -5.23
N TYR A 89 -25.21 -0.17 -6.45
CA TYR A 89 -26.33 -0.74 -7.18
C TYR A 89 -25.92 -2.00 -7.95
N LYS A 90 -26.88 -2.89 -8.23
CA LYS A 90 -26.64 -4.11 -9.01
C LYS A 90 -26.71 -3.80 -10.50
N GLY A 91 -25.77 -4.33 -11.26
CA GLY A 91 -25.69 -4.17 -12.70
C GLY A 91 -24.96 -5.34 -13.34
N LYS A 92 -24.60 -5.21 -14.61
CA LYS A 92 -23.81 -6.20 -15.34
C LYS A 92 -22.47 -5.56 -15.73
N TYR A 93 -21.37 -6.21 -15.35
CA TYR A 93 -20.06 -5.80 -15.80
C TYR A 93 -19.76 -6.47 -17.15
N GLU A 94 -19.37 -5.66 -18.12
CA GLU A 94 -18.82 -6.11 -19.41
C GLU A 94 -17.59 -5.27 -19.72
N GLY A 95 -16.42 -5.88 -19.76
CA GLY A 95 -15.17 -5.16 -19.99
C GLY A 95 -13.94 -6.05 -19.84
N TRP A 96 -12.82 -5.45 -19.55
CA TRP A 96 -11.54 -6.11 -19.40
C TRP A 96 -11.08 -6.13 -17.96
N TYR A 97 -10.51 -7.24 -17.54
CA TYR A 97 -9.97 -7.40 -16.20
C TYR A 97 -8.51 -7.82 -16.27
N CYS A 98 -7.68 -7.13 -15.49
CA CYS A 98 -6.28 -7.49 -15.30
C CYS A 98 -6.13 -8.25 -13.97
N THR A 99 -6.01 -9.56 -14.02
CA THR A 99 -5.83 -10.40 -12.82
C THR A 99 -4.61 -10.03 -11.99
N PRO A 100 -3.42 -9.72 -12.58
CA PRO A 100 -2.26 -9.32 -11.77
C PRO A 100 -2.39 -7.98 -11.04
N CYS A 101 -3.16 -7.02 -11.58
CA CYS A 101 -3.40 -5.71 -10.97
C CYS A 101 -4.74 -5.64 -10.23
N GLU A 102 -5.58 -6.67 -10.42
CA GLU A 102 -6.95 -6.72 -9.90
C GLU A 102 -7.77 -5.48 -10.25
N SER A 103 -7.60 -5.02 -11.51
CA SER A 103 -8.18 -3.76 -12.01
C SER A 103 -9.05 -3.99 -13.22
N PHE A 104 -10.17 -3.24 -13.26
CA PHE A 104 -11.10 -3.20 -14.37
C PHE A 104 -10.73 -2.11 -15.38
N TRP A 105 -10.93 -2.41 -16.69
CA TRP A 105 -10.60 -1.53 -17.79
C TRP A 105 -11.70 -1.56 -18.87
N THR A 106 -11.94 -0.41 -19.48
CA THR A 106 -12.73 -0.31 -20.71
C THR A 106 -11.84 -0.50 -21.94
N ASP A 107 -12.43 -0.78 -23.08
CA ASP A 107 -11.67 -0.91 -24.35
C ASP A 107 -10.80 0.33 -24.64
N SER A 108 -11.32 1.52 -24.34
CA SER A 108 -10.61 2.79 -24.58
C SER A 108 -9.45 3.06 -23.62
N GLN A 109 -9.39 2.36 -22.49
CA GLN A 109 -8.32 2.52 -21.51
C GLN A 109 -7.15 1.57 -21.72
N LEU A 110 -7.33 0.54 -22.54
CA LEU A 110 -6.25 -0.40 -22.86
C LEU A 110 -5.16 0.27 -23.70
N VAL A 111 -3.91 -0.10 -23.44
CA VAL A 111 -2.74 0.30 -24.25
C VAL A 111 -2.28 -0.92 -25.03
N ASP A 112 -2.37 -0.86 -26.37
CA ASP A 112 -2.07 -1.99 -27.26
C ASP A 112 -2.79 -3.30 -26.88
N GLY A 113 -4.06 -3.19 -26.42
CA GLY A 113 -4.86 -4.32 -25.96
C GLY A 113 -4.43 -4.92 -24.64
N LYS A 114 -3.61 -4.22 -23.85
CA LYS A 114 -3.04 -4.66 -22.58
C LYS A 114 -3.40 -3.71 -21.44
N CYS A 115 -3.20 -4.20 -20.21
CA CYS A 115 -3.38 -3.39 -19.01
C CYS A 115 -2.46 -2.16 -19.02
N PRO A 116 -2.99 -0.94 -18.87
CA PRO A 116 -2.17 0.28 -18.89
C PRO A 116 -1.23 0.38 -17.68
N ASP A 117 -1.58 -0.24 -16.54
CA ASP A 117 -0.75 -0.16 -15.33
C ASP A 117 0.47 -1.09 -15.38
N CYS A 118 0.33 -2.30 -15.93
CA CYS A 118 1.40 -3.30 -15.86
C CYS A 118 1.85 -3.88 -17.20
N GLY A 119 1.20 -3.51 -18.32
CA GLY A 119 1.52 -3.99 -19.67
C GLY A 119 1.21 -5.47 -19.92
N ARG A 120 0.53 -6.17 -19.00
CA ARG A 120 0.18 -7.59 -19.14
C ARG A 120 -1.12 -7.78 -19.90
N PRO A 121 -1.35 -8.98 -20.48
CA PRO A 121 -2.63 -9.31 -21.09
C PRO A 121 -3.80 -9.13 -20.10
N VAL A 122 -4.96 -8.75 -20.63
CA VAL A 122 -6.23 -8.64 -19.90
C VAL A 122 -7.20 -9.68 -20.40
N GLU A 123 -8.16 -10.08 -19.56
CA GLU A 123 -9.19 -11.05 -19.86
C GLU A 123 -10.54 -10.35 -19.98
N LYS A 124 -11.37 -10.80 -20.92
CA LYS A 124 -12.72 -10.27 -21.07
C LYS A 124 -13.59 -10.83 -19.94
N ALA A 125 -14.20 -9.95 -19.16
CA ALA A 125 -15.10 -10.31 -18.07
C ALA A 125 -16.53 -9.85 -18.37
N SER A 126 -17.50 -10.75 -18.13
CA SER A 126 -18.93 -10.46 -18.24
C SER A 126 -19.63 -11.18 -17.11
N GLU A 127 -20.07 -10.43 -16.09
CA GLU A 127 -20.68 -11.00 -14.88
C GLU A 127 -21.69 -10.04 -14.25
N ASP A 128 -22.67 -10.59 -13.54
CA ASP A 128 -23.55 -9.78 -12.68
C ASP A 128 -22.73 -9.31 -11.50
N ALA A 129 -22.74 -8.00 -11.26
CA ALA A 129 -21.90 -7.38 -10.26
C ALA A 129 -22.57 -6.17 -9.61
N TYR A 130 -22.01 -5.70 -8.53
CA TYR A 130 -22.36 -4.45 -7.88
C TYR A 130 -21.42 -3.34 -8.30
N PHE A 131 -21.99 -2.14 -8.48
CA PHE A 131 -21.26 -0.94 -8.90
C PHE A 131 -21.41 0.16 -7.87
N PHE A 132 -20.30 0.84 -7.58
CA PHE A 132 -20.29 2.02 -6.73
C PHE A 132 -20.29 3.28 -7.59
N LYS A 133 -21.18 4.24 -7.26
CA LYS A 133 -21.35 5.52 -7.97
C LYS A 133 -20.20 6.49 -7.66
N MET A 134 -19.04 6.27 -8.27
CA MET A 134 -17.85 7.12 -8.07
C MET A 134 -18.10 8.57 -8.48
N SER A 135 -18.83 8.77 -9.57
CA SER A 135 -19.15 10.10 -10.12
C SER A 135 -19.90 10.99 -9.14
N LYS A 136 -20.72 10.41 -8.24
CA LYS A 136 -21.45 11.16 -7.20
C LYS A 136 -20.55 11.97 -6.28
N TYR A 137 -19.33 11.51 -6.05
CA TYR A 137 -18.37 12.08 -5.11
C TYR A 137 -17.21 12.82 -5.79
N ALA A 138 -17.13 12.79 -7.12
CA ALA A 138 -15.98 13.33 -7.87
C ALA A 138 -15.70 14.82 -7.59
N ASN A 139 -16.76 15.65 -7.60
CA ASN A 139 -16.61 17.09 -7.33
C ASN A 139 -16.16 17.35 -5.88
N ARG A 140 -16.75 16.65 -4.92
CA ARG A 140 -16.38 16.78 -3.50
C ARG A 140 -14.91 16.36 -3.27
N LEU A 141 -14.45 15.33 -3.96
CA LEU A 141 -13.04 14.91 -3.91
C LEU A 141 -12.13 15.96 -4.55
N MET A 142 -12.51 16.53 -5.69
CA MET A 142 -11.73 17.58 -6.35
C MET A 142 -11.61 18.82 -5.46
N GLU A 143 -12.69 19.29 -4.86
CA GLU A 143 -12.69 20.40 -3.89
C GLU A 143 -11.76 20.11 -2.70
N HIS A 144 -11.78 18.87 -2.19
CA HIS A 144 -10.89 18.47 -1.11
C HIS A 144 -9.42 18.53 -1.53
N ILE A 145 -9.06 18.00 -2.70
CA ILE A 145 -7.69 18.01 -3.24
C ILE A 145 -7.19 19.45 -3.50
N GLU A 146 -8.07 20.32 -3.93
CA GLU A 146 -7.73 21.74 -4.19
C GLU A 146 -7.54 22.53 -2.90
N SER A 147 -8.38 22.29 -1.89
CA SER A 147 -8.31 22.97 -0.59
C SER A 147 -7.24 22.41 0.35
N HIS A 148 -6.71 21.21 0.09
CA HIS A 148 -5.68 20.53 0.89
C HIS A 148 -4.50 20.14 0.00
N PRO A 149 -3.60 21.07 -0.33
CA PRO A 149 -2.48 20.82 -1.24
C PRO A 149 -1.50 19.75 -0.72
N GLU A 150 -1.49 19.50 0.58
CA GLU A 150 -0.71 18.46 1.24
C GLU A 150 -1.30 17.05 1.10
N PHE A 151 -2.57 16.92 0.71
CA PHE A 151 -3.29 15.64 0.72
C PHE A 151 -2.64 14.57 -0.15
N ILE A 152 -2.20 14.91 -1.36
CA ILE A 152 -1.52 13.98 -2.28
C ILE A 152 -0.08 14.43 -2.51
N GLN A 153 0.87 13.61 -2.09
CA GLN A 153 2.30 13.87 -2.24
C GLN A 153 3.03 12.66 -2.88
N PRO A 154 4.12 12.92 -3.62
CA PRO A 154 4.59 14.23 -4.10
C PRO A 154 3.62 14.87 -5.12
N VAL A 155 3.81 16.16 -5.41
CA VAL A 155 2.91 16.93 -6.30
C VAL A 155 2.76 16.31 -7.69
N SER A 156 3.79 15.64 -8.18
CA SER A 156 3.73 14.90 -9.44
C SER A 156 2.62 13.83 -9.44
N ARG A 157 2.39 13.16 -8.32
CA ARG A 157 1.31 12.17 -8.15
C ARG A 157 -0.06 12.84 -8.10
N LYS A 158 -0.18 14.00 -7.40
CA LYS A 158 -1.40 14.81 -7.46
C LYS A 158 -1.78 15.16 -8.90
N ASN A 159 -0.83 15.68 -9.65
CA ASN A 159 -1.06 16.09 -11.03
C ASN A 159 -1.49 14.91 -11.93
N GLU A 160 -0.86 13.75 -11.75
CA GLU A 160 -1.23 12.51 -12.45
C GLU A 160 -2.69 12.11 -12.16
N MET A 161 -3.08 12.05 -10.88
CA MET A 161 -4.43 11.66 -10.47
C MET A 161 -5.50 12.64 -10.98
N VAL A 162 -5.24 13.93 -10.84
CA VAL A 162 -6.16 14.98 -11.29
C VAL A 162 -6.33 14.96 -12.81
N ASN A 163 -5.23 14.94 -13.55
CA ASN A 163 -5.29 15.08 -15.01
C ASN A 163 -5.76 13.80 -15.72
N ASN A 164 -5.35 12.62 -15.24
CA ASN A 164 -5.62 11.37 -15.93
C ASN A 164 -6.93 10.70 -15.49
N PHE A 165 -7.44 11.00 -14.28
CA PHE A 165 -8.61 10.32 -13.75
C PHE A 165 -9.75 11.26 -13.37
N LEU A 166 -9.50 12.35 -12.65
CA LEU A 166 -10.58 13.20 -12.14
C LEU A 166 -11.13 14.14 -13.21
N LYS A 167 -10.29 14.84 -13.98
CA LYS A 167 -10.73 15.75 -15.05
C LYS A 167 -11.48 15.06 -16.19
N PRO A 168 -11.09 13.85 -16.62
CA PRO A 168 -11.87 13.12 -17.63
C PRO A 168 -13.24 12.64 -17.13
N GLY A 169 -13.45 12.62 -15.82
CA GLY A 169 -14.64 12.11 -15.16
C GLY A 169 -14.49 10.67 -14.68
N LEU A 170 -14.99 10.40 -13.50
CA LEU A 170 -14.95 9.06 -12.91
C LEU A 170 -16.09 8.19 -13.44
N GLN A 171 -15.74 6.99 -13.87
CA GLN A 171 -16.70 5.91 -14.16
C GLN A 171 -17.11 5.23 -12.87
N ASP A 172 -18.33 4.66 -12.83
CA ASP A 172 -18.76 3.85 -11.71
C ASP A 172 -17.88 2.61 -11.58
N LEU A 173 -17.49 2.28 -10.36
CA LEU A 173 -16.55 1.21 -10.06
C LEU A 173 -17.29 -0.10 -9.78
N CYS A 174 -16.92 -1.17 -10.47
CA CYS A 174 -17.34 -2.51 -10.10
C CYS A 174 -16.76 -2.89 -8.74
N VAL A 175 -17.62 -3.16 -7.74
CA VAL A 175 -17.21 -3.40 -6.35
C VAL A 175 -17.56 -4.80 -5.85
N SER A 176 -17.93 -5.71 -6.75
CA SER A 176 -18.06 -7.13 -6.44
C SER A 176 -17.58 -8.02 -7.59
N ARG A 177 -17.35 -9.28 -7.29
CA ARG A 177 -16.99 -10.32 -8.26
C ARG A 177 -17.79 -11.58 -7.97
N SER A 178 -18.13 -12.32 -9.02
CA SER A 178 -18.80 -13.64 -8.95
C SER A 178 -18.01 -14.77 -9.61
N SER A 179 -16.86 -14.45 -10.21
CA SER A 179 -16.04 -15.41 -10.97
C SER A 179 -15.05 -16.22 -10.12
N PHE A 180 -14.90 -15.89 -8.83
CA PHE A 180 -14.10 -16.63 -7.86
C PHE A 180 -14.73 -16.55 -6.46
N THR A 181 -14.23 -17.31 -5.50
CA THR A 181 -14.86 -17.47 -4.18
C THR A 181 -14.00 -16.98 -3.02
N TRP A 182 -12.70 -16.80 -3.21
CA TRP A 182 -11.81 -16.34 -2.16
C TRP A 182 -11.88 -14.81 -1.98
N GLY A 183 -12.81 -14.40 -1.15
CA GLY A 183 -13.08 -12.99 -0.82
C GLY A 183 -14.17 -12.90 0.25
N ILE A 184 -14.48 -11.71 0.69
CA ILE A 184 -15.55 -11.47 1.67
C ILE A 184 -16.91 -11.57 0.98
N PRO A 185 -17.80 -12.50 1.34
CA PRO A 185 -19.10 -12.61 0.71
C PRO A 185 -19.96 -11.37 0.96
N VAL A 186 -20.69 -10.91 -0.06
CA VAL A 186 -21.76 -9.93 0.13
C VAL A 186 -22.88 -10.61 0.92
N ASP A 187 -23.15 -10.15 2.13
CA ASP A 187 -23.97 -10.84 3.13
C ASP A 187 -25.45 -11.02 2.73
N PHE A 188 -25.94 -10.28 1.74
CA PHE A 188 -27.28 -10.42 1.16
C PHE A 188 -27.30 -11.01 -0.26
N ASP A 189 -26.13 -11.33 -0.83
CA ASP A 189 -25.96 -11.99 -2.13
C ASP A 189 -24.65 -12.78 -2.17
N GLU A 190 -24.60 -13.91 -1.48
CA GLU A 190 -23.39 -14.75 -1.27
C GLU A 190 -22.76 -15.28 -2.55
N LYS A 191 -23.40 -15.14 -3.72
CA LYS A 191 -22.78 -15.44 -5.01
C LYS A 191 -21.73 -14.43 -5.43
N ASN A 192 -21.74 -13.26 -4.79
CA ASN A 192 -20.80 -12.20 -5.01
C ASN A 192 -19.85 -12.06 -3.82
N VAL A 193 -18.56 -11.88 -4.10
CA VAL A 193 -17.57 -11.45 -3.11
C VAL A 193 -17.25 -9.97 -3.30
N VAL A 194 -16.96 -9.28 -2.22
CA VAL A 194 -16.58 -7.87 -2.24
C VAL A 194 -15.28 -7.70 -3.04
N TYR A 195 -15.23 -6.65 -3.85
CA TYR A 195 -14.05 -6.30 -4.62
C TYR A 195 -12.84 -6.03 -3.72
N VAL A 196 -11.73 -6.62 -4.08
CA VAL A 196 -10.50 -6.62 -3.26
C VAL A 196 -10.06 -5.24 -2.79
N TRP A 197 -10.21 -4.18 -3.59
CA TRP A 197 -9.82 -2.84 -3.19
C TRP A 197 -10.80 -2.17 -2.21
N LEU A 198 -12.07 -2.52 -2.22
CA LEU A 198 -12.98 -2.09 -1.15
C LEU A 198 -12.65 -2.78 0.16
N ASP A 199 -12.36 -4.08 0.11
CA ASP A 199 -11.84 -4.88 1.22
C ASP A 199 -10.51 -4.30 1.74
N ALA A 200 -9.48 -4.29 0.89
CA ALA A 200 -8.13 -3.89 1.26
C ALA A 200 -8.06 -2.47 1.86
N LEU A 201 -8.76 -1.48 1.29
CA LEU A 201 -8.68 -0.09 1.75
C LEU A 201 -9.37 0.12 3.11
N THR A 202 -10.45 -0.60 3.36
CA THR A 202 -11.18 -0.46 4.65
C THR A 202 -10.41 -1.04 5.84
N ASN A 203 -9.34 -1.82 5.61
CA ASN A 203 -8.48 -2.29 6.69
C ASN A 203 -7.89 -1.14 7.54
N TYR A 204 -7.63 0.02 6.94
CA TYR A 204 -7.05 1.17 7.63
C TYR A 204 -7.90 1.68 8.79
N ILE A 205 -9.20 1.52 8.72
CA ILE A 205 -10.11 1.90 9.81
C ILE A 205 -10.51 0.70 10.67
N THR A 206 -10.77 -0.46 10.09
CA THR A 206 -11.14 -1.65 10.87
C THR A 206 -9.99 -2.14 11.75
N GLY A 207 -8.74 -2.03 11.26
CA GLY A 207 -7.54 -2.38 12.01
C GLY A 207 -7.34 -1.58 13.30
N ILE A 208 -7.93 -0.41 13.41
CA ILE A 208 -7.92 0.44 14.61
C ILE A 208 -9.25 0.45 15.35
N GLY A 209 -10.21 -0.39 14.96
CA GLY A 209 -11.47 -0.57 15.69
C GLY A 209 -12.63 0.31 15.20
N TYR A 210 -12.67 0.67 13.91
CA TYR A 210 -13.88 1.27 13.33
C TYR A 210 -15.04 0.29 13.39
N ASP A 211 -16.18 0.76 13.84
CA ASP A 211 -17.44 0.02 13.84
C ASP A 211 -18.50 0.76 13.03
N THR A 212 -19.14 0.07 12.09
CA THR A 212 -20.12 0.65 11.17
C THR A 212 -21.39 1.14 11.89
N GLU A 213 -21.69 0.58 13.06
CA GLU A 213 -22.83 0.94 13.90
C GLU A 213 -22.49 2.02 14.95
N GLY A 214 -21.23 2.52 14.95
CA GLY A 214 -20.79 3.63 15.79
C GLY A 214 -20.16 3.23 17.13
N ALA A 215 -20.07 1.94 17.45
CA ALA A 215 -19.39 1.45 18.66
C ALA A 215 -17.86 1.38 18.48
N HIS A 216 -17.28 2.49 18.02
CA HIS A 216 -15.84 2.56 17.70
C HIS A 216 -14.93 2.26 18.88
N GLY A 217 -13.86 1.52 18.61
CA GLY A 217 -12.77 1.27 19.57
C GLY A 217 -11.95 2.52 19.89
N GLU A 218 -11.20 2.47 20.99
CA GLU A 218 -10.40 3.61 21.47
C GLU A 218 -9.29 4.03 20.51
N ASN A 219 -8.66 3.08 19.82
CA ASN A 219 -7.65 3.41 18.81
C ASN A 219 -8.23 4.19 17.64
N TYR A 220 -9.45 3.84 17.17
CA TYR A 220 -10.11 4.60 16.12
C TYR A 220 -10.40 6.03 16.57
N LYS A 221 -10.96 6.22 17.76
CA LYS A 221 -11.27 7.54 18.31
C LYS A 221 -10.03 8.41 18.48
N LYS A 222 -8.89 7.79 18.80
CA LYS A 222 -7.63 8.48 19.09
C LYS A 222 -6.81 8.79 17.85
N TYR A 223 -6.69 7.82 16.93
CA TYR A 223 -5.73 7.90 15.83
C TYR A 223 -6.36 8.15 14.45
N TRP A 224 -7.70 8.07 14.31
CA TRP A 224 -8.32 8.46 13.07
C TRP A 224 -8.77 9.92 13.10
N PRO A 225 -8.58 10.73 12.03
CA PRO A 225 -8.01 10.36 10.73
C PRO A 225 -6.48 10.14 10.78
N ALA A 226 -6.02 9.20 9.93
CA ALA A 226 -4.59 8.94 9.77
C ALA A 226 -3.83 10.19 9.33
N ASP A 227 -2.66 10.45 9.94
CA ASP A 227 -1.80 11.55 9.53
C ASP A 227 -1.12 11.27 8.19
N LEU A 228 -0.75 10.01 7.93
CA LEU A 228 -0.05 9.61 6.72
C LEU A 228 -0.42 8.19 6.29
N HIS A 229 -0.84 8.03 5.04
CA HIS A 229 -0.76 6.79 4.29
C HIS A 229 0.51 6.80 3.43
N LEU A 230 1.49 5.97 3.76
CA LEU A 230 2.72 5.80 2.99
C LEU A 230 2.61 4.54 2.13
N ILE A 231 2.53 4.71 0.83
CA ILE A 231 2.20 3.65 -0.13
C ILE A 231 3.11 3.68 -1.35
N GLY A 232 3.17 2.59 -2.11
CA GLY A 232 3.85 2.58 -3.42
C GLY A 232 3.12 3.43 -4.46
N LYS A 233 3.87 4.05 -5.36
CA LYS A 233 3.30 4.90 -6.43
C LYS A 233 2.32 4.18 -7.36
N ASP A 234 2.42 2.88 -7.47
CA ASP A 234 1.57 2.02 -8.29
C ASP A 234 0.14 1.87 -7.76
N ILE A 235 -0.07 2.16 -6.48
CA ILE A 235 -1.39 2.09 -5.84
C ILE A 235 -1.93 3.46 -5.39
N VAL A 236 -1.33 4.55 -5.86
CA VAL A 236 -1.77 5.93 -5.53
C VAL A 236 -3.22 6.17 -5.93
N ARG A 237 -3.66 5.70 -7.11
CA ARG A 237 -5.04 5.86 -7.57
C ARG A 237 -6.06 5.30 -6.57
N PHE A 238 -5.81 4.12 -6.03
CA PHE A 238 -6.70 3.48 -5.07
C PHE A 238 -6.79 4.25 -3.75
N HIS A 239 -5.68 4.82 -3.29
CA HIS A 239 -5.60 5.53 -2.01
C HIS A 239 -6.01 7.00 -2.07
N THR A 240 -5.99 7.61 -3.26
CA THR A 240 -6.31 9.04 -3.43
C THR A 240 -7.63 9.30 -4.15
N ILE A 241 -8.20 8.28 -4.81
CA ILE A 241 -9.49 8.37 -5.48
C ILE A 241 -10.51 7.41 -4.82
N TYR A 242 -10.26 6.10 -4.82
CA TYR A 242 -11.24 5.13 -4.30
C TYR A 242 -11.43 5.26 -2.80
N TRP A 243 -10.35 5.26 -2.05
CA TRP A 243 -10.39 5.32 -0.59
C TRP A 243 -11.10 6.57 -0.04
N PRO A 244 -10.77 7.79 -0.46
CA PRO A 244 -11.49 8.97 -0.02
C PRO A 244 -12.98 8.93 -0.38
N ILE A 245 -13.33 8.43 -1.56
CA ILE A 245 -14.73 8.32 -1.99
C ILE A 245 -15.49 7.30 -1.14
N PHE A 246 -14.91 6.16 -0.79
CA PHE A 246 -15.54 5.21 0.13
C PHE A 246 -15.75 5.82 1.51
N LEU A 247 -14.76 6.54 2.04
CA LEU A 247 -14.88 7.26 3.30
C LEU A 247 -15.97 8.34 3.25
N MET A 248 -16.05 9.10 2.15
CA MET A 248 -17.11 10.08 1.95
C MET A 248 -18.52 9.45 1.93
N SER A 249 -18.64 8.25 1.34
CA SER A 249 -19.89 7.49 1.33
C SER A 249 -20.29 7.01 2.73
N LEU A 250 -19.29 6.64 3.54
CA LEU A 250 -19.50 6.20 4.93
C LEU A 250 -19.65 7.35 5.93
N ASP A 251 -19.48 8.59 5.48
CA ASP A 251 -19.44 9.80 6.30
C ASP A 251 -18.30 9.77 7.35
N VAL A 252 -17.14 9.19 6.95
CA VAL A 252 -15.92 9.07 7.74
C VAL A 252 -14.93 10.15 7.31
N PRO A 253 -14.21 10.81 8.25
CA PRO A 253 -13.16 11.77 7.92
C PRO A 253 -12.07 11.17 7.01
N LEU A 254 -11.51 12.01 6.13
CA LEU A 254 -10.43 11.58 5.23
C LEU A 254 -9.07 11.59 5.95
N PRO A 255 -8.09 10.75 5.53
CA PRO A 255 -6.71 10.85 5.99
C PRO A 255 -6.13 12.21 5.60
N LYS A 256 -5.18 12.72 6.40
CA LYS A 256 -4.59 14.03 6.16
C LYS A 256 -3.66 14.05 4.95
N GLN A 257 -2.90 12.97 4.75
CA GLN A 257 -1.94 12.86 3.65
C GLN A 257 -1.82 11.44 3.12
N VAL A 258 -1.67 11.34 1.80
CA VAL A 258 -1.25 10.12 1.08
C VAL A 258 0.05 10.43 0.35
N PHE A 259 1.10 9.70 0.68
CA PHE A 259 2.41 9.82 0.03
C PHE A 259 2.71 8.57 -0.81
N GLY A 260 2.81 8.74 -2.12
CA GLY A 260 3.16 7.69 -3.06
C GLY A 260 4.67 7.63 -3.29
N HIS A 261 5.37 6.76 -2.57
CA HIS A 261 6.82 6.61 -2.74
C HIS A 261 7.17 5.92 -4.07
N PRO A 262 8.32 6.27 -4.69
CA PRO A 262 8.79 5.65 -5.92
C PRO A 262 9.26 4.21 -5.72
N TRP A 263 9.61 3.55 -6.83
CA TRP A 263 10.13 2.19 -6.80
C TRP A 263 11.62 2.14 -6.48
N LEU A 264 12.04 1.03 -5.89
CA LEU A 264 13.43 0.63 -5.81
C LEU A 264 13.70 -0.35 -6.97
N LEU A 265 14.54 0.09 -7.91
CA LEU A 265 14.90 -0.65 -9.12
C LEU A 265 16.24 -1.35 -8.92
N THR A 266 16.48 -2.48 -9.60
CA THR A 266 17.79 -3.13 -9.61
C THR A 266 18.60 -2.73 -10.84
N ALA A 267 19.90 -2.55 -10.68
CA ALA A 267 20.86 -2.40 -11.78
C ALA A 267 21.99 -3.40 -11.64
N ALA A 268 22.57 -3.82 -12.77
CA ALA A 268 23.73 -4.71 -12.78
C ALA A 268 25.03 -3.97 -12.43
N GLY A 269 25.03 -2.62 -12.45
CA GLY A 269 26.17 -1.78 -12.09
C GLY A 269 25.74 -0.34 -11.77
N LYS A 270 26.68 0.48 -11.31
CA LYS A 270 26.44 1.86 -10.83
C LYS A 270 25.89 2.84 -11.87
N ALA A 271 26.14 2.60 -13.15
CA ALA A 271 25.82 3.52 -14.25
C ALA A 271 24.69 3.02 -15.15
N GLU A 272 24.04 1.91 -14.81
CA GLU A 272 22.95 1.34 -15.61
C GLU A 272 21.59 1.87 -15.15
N GLU A 273 20.70 2.05 -16.10
CA GLU A 273 19.30 2.35 -15.79
C GLU A 273 18.69 1.19 -14.99
N GLY A 274 18.03 1.53 -13.88
CA GLY A 274 17.41 0.55 -13.01
C GLY A 274 16.24 -0.15 -13.72
N THR A 275 16.09 -1.45 -13.47
CA THR A 275 14.98 -2.26 -13.96
C THR A 275 14.11 -2.75 -12.81
N LYS A 276 12.80 -2.85 -13.03
CA LYS A 276 11.86 -3.36 -12.02
C LYS A 276 12.23 -4.79 -11.63
N MET A 277 12.29 -5.05 -10.32
CA MET A 277 12.54 -6.38 -9.79
C MET A 277 11.43 -7.36 -10.20
N SER A 278 11.82 -8.55 -10.62
CA SER A 278 10.88 -9.61 -10.96
C SER A 278 11.48 -10.98 -10.70
N LYS A 279 10.75 -11.85 -9.99
CA LYS A 279 11.18 -13.24 -9.77
C LYS A 279 11.42 -13.97 -11.09
N SER A 280 10.60 -13.71 -12.10
CA SER A 280 10.75 -14.33 -13.44
C SER A 280 11.99 -13.87 -14.21
N ARG A 281 12.58 -12.75 -13.84
CA ARG A 281 13.83 -12.22 -14.42
C ARG A 281 15.06 -12.59 -13.61
N GLY A 282 14.90 -13.16 -12.41
CA GLY A 282 15.99 -13.52 -11.52
C GLY A 282 16.80 -12.32 -10.97
N ASN A 283 16.24 -11.10 -11.04
CA ASN A 283 16.92 -9.87 -10.64
C ASN A 283 16.42 -9.32 -9.29
N VAL A 284 15.81 -10.16 -8.46
CA VAL A 284 15.32 -9.75 -7.14
C VAL A 284 16.50 -9.77 -6.14
N ILE A 285 16.65 -8.67 -5.41
CA ILE A 285 17.54 -8.60 -4.24
C ILE A 285 16.66 -8.75 -3.00
N TYR A 286 16.95 -9.73 -2.18
CA TYR A 286 16.14 -10.04 -0.99
C TYR A 286 16.70 -9.34 0.26
N ALA A 287 15.81 -8.96 1.16
CA ALA A 287 16.18 -8.25 2.39
C ALA A 287 17.04 -9.08 3.33
N ASP A 288 16.79 -10.38 3.42
CA ASP A 288 17.56 -11.34 4.22
C ASP A 288 19.01 -11.48 3.73
N ASP A 289 19.23 -11.51 2.41
CA ASP A 289 20.59 -11.50 1.84
C ASP A 289 21.32 -10.19 2.16
N LEU A 290 20.66 -9.06 2.04
CA LEU A 290 21.22 -7.76 2.39
C LEU A 290 21.59 -7.67 3.87
N VAL A 291 20.68 -8.08 4.76
CA VAL A 291 20.90 -8.04 6.21
C VAL A 291 22.01 -8.99 6.63
N ARG A 292 22.08 -10.19 6.02
CA ARG A 292 23.15 -11.16 6.27
C ARG A 292 24.54 -10.61 5.92
N LEU A 293 24.66 -9.81 4.85
CA LEU A 293 25.93 -9.30 4.35
C LEU A 293 26.36 -7.97 4.99
N PHE A 294 25.40 -7.07 5.26
CA PHE A 294 25.71 -5.70 5.68
C PHE A 294 25.18 -5.35 7.09
N GLY A 295 24.34 -6.18 7.67
CA GLY A 295 23.64 -5.87 8.91
C GLY A 295 22.40 -4.98 8.68
N VAL A 296 21.42 -5.08 9.59
CA VAL A 296 20.12 -4.43 9.46
C VAL A 296 20.22 -2.90 9.40
N ASP A 297 21.07 -2.28 10.20
CA ASP A 297 21.18 -0.82 10.26
C ASP A 297 21.73 -0.24 8.97
N ALA A 298 22.70 -0.92 8.33
CA ALA A 298 23.25 -0.50 7.05
C ALA A 298 22.20 -0.62 5.92
N VAL A 299 21.39 -1.67 5.92
CA VAL A 299 20.31 -1.85 4.95
C VAL A 299 19.24 -0.77 5.14
N ARG A 300 18.83 -0.51 6.37
CA ARG A 300 17.86 0.56 6.71
C ARG A 300 18.38 1.93 6.29
N PHE A 301 19.64 2.24 6.59
CA PHE A 301 20.30 3.46 6.15
C PHE A 301 20.29 3.57 4.62
N PHE A 302 20.68 2.53 3.90
CA PHE A 302 20.75 2.53 2.45
C PHE A 302 19.40 2.85 1.81
N VAL A 303 18.35 2.16 2.23
CA VAL A 303 16.99 2.38 1.69
C VAL A 303 16.52 3.81 1.91
N LEU A 304 16.79 4.40 3.08
CA LEU A 304 16.41 5.79 3.36
C LEU A 304 17.26 6.81 2.61
N HIS A 305 18.55 6.48 2.36
CA HIS A 305 19.49 7.38 1.70
C HIS A 305 19.33 7.39 0.17
N GLU A 306 19.12 6.20 -0.44
CA GLU A 306 19.11 6.04 -1.91
C GLU A 306 17.70 6.09 -2.52
N MET A 307 16.64 6.14 -1.72
CA MET A 307 15.28 6.30 -2.23
C MET A 307 14.88 7.77 -2.25
N PRO A 308 14.96 8.47 -3.41
CA PRO A 308 14.47 9.84 -3.52
C PRO A 308 12.95 9.89 -3.34
N PHE A 309 12.40 11.06 -3.00
CA PHE A 309 10.95 11.20 -2.79
C PHE A 309 10.13 11.20 -4.08
N GLU A 310 10.69 11.64 -5.21
CA GLU A 310 9.94 11.81 -6.46
C GLU A 310 10.32 10.82 -7.56
N ASN A 311 11.58 10.42 -7.61
CA ASN A 311 12.13 9.56 -8.66
C ASN A 311 12.44 8.17 -8.12
N ASP A 312 12.46 7.18 -9.01
CA ASP A 312 12.82 5.81 -8.65
C ASP A 312 14.28 5.75 -8.15
N GLY A 313 14.48 5.01 -7.06
CA GLY A 313 15.79 4.69 -6.53
C GLY A 313 16.37 3.45 -7.21
N VAL A 314 17.68 3.30 -7.13
CA VAL A 314 18.39 2.14 -7.68
C VAL A 314 19.19 1.44 -6.59
N ILE A 315 19.14 0.10 -6.59
CA ILE A 315 19.98 -0.74 -5.74
C ILE A 315 20.85 -1.66 -6.60
N SER A 316 22.15 -1.69 -6.29
CA SER A 316 23.08 -2.71 -6.76
C SER A 316 24.03 -3.11 -5.62
N TRP A 317 24.69 -4.24 -5.75
CA TRP A 317 25.67 -4.70 -4.76
C TRP A 317 26.84 -3.73 -4.63
N GLU A 318 27.31 -3.18 -5.75
CA GLU A 318 28.40 -2.19 -5.78
C GLU A 318 28.01 -0.90 -5.08
N LEU A 319 26.78 -0.43 -5.29
CA LEU A 319 26.27 0.77 -4.63
C LEU A 319 26.13 0.56 -3.12
N MET A 320 25.63 -0.60 -2.68
CA MET A 320 25.57 -0.96 -1.26
C MET A 320 26.96 -0.91 -0.61
N VAL A 321 27.98 -1.55 -1.22
CA VAL A 321 29.35 -1.54 -0.72
C VAL A 321 29.92 -0.12 -0.68
N GLU A 322 29.66 0.68 -1.71
CA GLU A 322 30.11 2.07 -1.75
C GLU A 322 29.51 2.91 -0.63
N ARG A 323 28.21 2.85 -0.43
CA ARG A 323 27.53 3.63 0.63
C ARG A 323 27.95 3.17 2.02
N TYR A 324 28.09 1.87 2.21
CA TYR A 324 28.57 1.32 3.47
C TYR A 324 29.96 1.88 3.83
N ASN A 325 30.90 1.85 2.90
CA ASN A 325 32.26 2.32 3.13
C ASN A 325 32.36 3.85 3.17
N SER A 326 31.74 4.57 2.25
CA SER A 326 31.86 6.03 2.16
C SER A 326 31.03 6.75 3.21
N GLN A 327 29.77 6.42 3.37
CA GLN A 327 28.86 7.18 4.22
C GLN A 327 28.91 6.72 5.69
N LEU A 328 28.85 5.41 5.93
CA LEU A 328 28.83 4.90 7.29
C LEU A 328 30.26 4.79 7.87
N ALA A 329 31.17 4.07 7.23
CA ALA A 329 32.50 3.87 7.79
C ALA A 329 33.34 5.16 7.75
N ASN A 330 33.44 5.83 6.59
CA ASN A 330 34.34 6.98 6.45
C ASN A 330 33.75 8.28 6.99
N ILE A 331 32.50 8.62 6.65
CA ILE A 331 31.91 9.90 7.10
C ILE A 331 31.45 9.78 8.55
N LEU A 332 30.46 8.94 8.84
CA LEU A 332 29.90 8.81 10.18
C LEU A 332 30.91 8.25 11.17
N GLY A 333 31.60 7.17 10.81
CA GLY A 333 32.59 6.52 11.65
C GLY A 333 33.77 7.43 12.01
N ASN A 334 34.27 8.24 11.05
CA ASN A 334 35.33 9.21 11.34
C ASN A 334 34.80 10.39 12.19
N LEU A 335 33.57 10.84 12.00
CA LEU A 335 32.96 11.85 12.87
C LEU A 335 32.95 11.37 14.32
N VAL A 336 32.39 10.20 14.57
CA VAL A 336 32.33 9.59 15.93
C VAL A 336 33.71 9.39 16.51
N LYS A 337 34.63 8.78 15.76
CA LYS A 337 36.01 8.54 16.20
C LYS A 337 36.74 9.83 16.59
N ARG A 338 36.64 10.87 15.77
CA ARG A 338 37.26 12.18 16.05
C ARG A 338 36.63 12.87 17.25
N THR A 339 35.32 12.84 17.36
CA THR A 339 34.59 13.44 18.50
C THR A 339 35.02 12.79 19.81
N ILE A 340 35.00 11.44 19.86
CA ILE A 340 35.42 10.69 21.05
C ILE A 340 36.94 10.96 21.39
N ALA A 341 37.81 10.98 20.39
CA ALA A 341 39.20 11.27 20.60
C ALA A 341 39.42 12.69 21.18
N MET A 342 38.67 13.68 20.70
CA MET A 342 38.71 15.04 21.22
C MET A 342 38.15 15.15 22.64
N SER A 343 37.00 14.47 22.92
CA SER A 343 36.43 14.40 24.26
C SER A 343 37.41 13.80 25.26
N ASN A 344 38.02 12.69 24.92
CA ASN A 344 39.06 12.07 25.77
C ASN A 344 40.27 13.01 25.99
N LYS A 345 40.74 13.68 24.95
CA LYS A 345 41.89 14.56 25.01
C LYS A 345 41.69 15.83 25.83
N TYR A 346 40.50 16.45 25.73
CA TYR A 346 40.24 17.78 26.28
C TYR A 346 39.31 17.78 27.50
N PHE A 347 38.51 16.72 27.67
CA PHE A 347 37.49 16.63 28.71
C PHE A 347 37.56 15.31 29.49
N GLU A 348 38.68 14.57 29.41
CA GLU A 348 38.86 13.26 30.10
C GLU A 348 37.73 12.24 29.82
N GLY A 349 37.09 12.34 28.67
CA GLY A 349 35.98 11.47 28.25
C GLY A 349 34.63 11.81 28.91
N VAL A 350 34.54 12.91 29.64
CA VAL A 350 33.27 13.38 30.21
C VAL A 350 32.55 14.22 29.17
N VAL A 351 31.24 13.96 28.99
CA VAL A 351 30.34 14.68 28.08
C VAL A 351 29.22 15.32 28.86
#